data_d0efa24bdf63148c3fc8f1e77aaf6179
#
_entry.id   d0efa24bdf63148c3fc8f1e77aaf6179
#
_cell.length_a   1.000
_cell.length_b   1.000
_cell.length_c   1.000
_cell.angle_alpha   90.00
_cell.angle_beta   90.00
_cell.angle_gamma   90.00
#
_symmetry.space_group_name_H-M   'P 1'
#
loop_
_entity.id
_entity.type
_entity.pdbx_description
1 polymer ?
#
loop_
_entity_poly.entity_id
_entity_poly.type
_entity_poly.pdbx_seq_one_letter_code
_entity_poly.pdbx_strand_id
1 'polypeptide(L)'
;VSKFVPAEDLVVPYSASDLMTAERVTHVVKMSYNDIRKLQVAGVYKDVELSTTDSGEDEGSIQETSNELQGLHPNYSDDVYTLLEVHVDLDLEGFEDPNGIMLPYIVTIDQNSNQVLSVVRNFREQDPLRRKRQYFVHFKFLPGFGFYGFGILHTIGGLSRAATSILRQLIDAGTLSNLPAGFKARGVRIRNDDEPLNPGEFRDIDVPGGDLK
;
A
#
# COMPACT_ATOMS: atom_id res chain seq x y z
N VAL A 1 -3.16 21.77 11.20
CA VAL A 1 -4.09 20.81 10.57
C VAL A 1 -3.41 19.45 10.56
N SER A 2 -4.08 18.40 11.06
CA SER A 2 -3.57 17.04 10.97
C SER A 2 -3.70 16.53 9.53
N LYS A 3 -2.66 15.87 9.02
CA LYS A 3 -2.62 15.29 7.68
C LYS A 3 -2.35 13.79 7.81
N PHE A 4 -3.02 12.99 7.00
CA PHE A 4 -2.72 11.56 6.89
C PHE A 4 -1.42 11.36 6.12
N VAL A 5 -0.53 10.54 6.67
CA VAL A 5 0.72 10.14 6.03
C VAL A 5 0.65 8.62 5.84
N PRO A 6 0.67 8.13 4.59
CA PRO A 6 0.74 6.70 4.30
C PRO A 6 2.00 6.07 4.91
N ALA A 7 1.93 4.78 5.24
CA ALA A 7 3.07 4.07 5.80
C ALA A 7 4.26 3.95 4.82
N GLU A 8 4.00 3.98 3.53
CA GLU A 8 4.99 3.96 2.44
C GLU A 8 5.79 5.26 2.33
N ASP A 9 5.18 6.40 2.71
CA ASP A 9 5.84 7.71 2.72
C ASP A 9 6.62 7.98 4.02
N LEU A 10 6.63 7.05 4.97
CA LEU A 10 7.33 7.20 6.24
C LEU A 10 8.39 6.11 6.40
N VAL A 11 9.65 6.49 6.23
CA VAL A 11 10.80 5.58 6.30
C VAL A 11 11.46 5.68 7.66
N VAL A 12 11.63 4.54 8.31
CA VAL A 12 12.29 4.40 9.62
C VAL A 12 13.38 3.34 9.57
N PRO A 13 14.38 3.37 10.47
CA PRO A 13 15.37 2.30 10.56
C PRO A 13 14.72 0.95 10.85
N TYR A 14 15.28 -0.11 10.33
CA TYR A 14 14.78 -1.47 10.55
C TYR A 14 14.71 -1.89 12.02
N SER A 15 15.62 -1.34 12.85
CA SER A 15 15.68 -1.57 14.30
C SER A 15 14.63 -0.80 15.09
N ALA A 16 13.90 0.14 14.48
CA ALA A 16 12.93 0.95 15.19
C ALA A 16 11.69 0.15 15.59
N SER A 17 11.28 0.24 16.84
CA SER A 17 10.05 -0.35 17.36
C SER A 17 8.90 0.67 17.40
N ASP A 18 9.21 1.94 17.58
CA ASP A 18 8.26 3.06 17.61
C ASP A 18 8.92 4.36 17.11
N LEU A 19 8.09 5.40 16.91
CA LEU A 19 8.55 6.71 16.44
C LEU A 19 9.34 7.51 17.49
N MET A 20 9.16 7.20 18.77
CA MET A 20 9.81 7.94 19.84
C MET A 20 11.28 7.51 20.00
N THR A 21 11.53 6.21 19.84
CA THR A 21 12.85 5.61 19.99
C THR A 21 13.63 5.52 18.67
N ALA A 22 12.96 5.76 17.54
CA ALA A 22 13.63 5.76 16.25
C ALA A 22 14.70 6.86 16.17
N GLU A 23 15.93 6.48 15.83
CA GLU A 23 17.06 7.39 15.65
C GLU A 23 16.79 8.38 14.50
N ARG A 24 16.16 7.90 13.45
CA ARG A 24 15.82 8.69 12.28
C ARG A 24 14.39 8.36 11.80
N VAL A 25 13.63 9.40 11.47
CA VAL A 25 12.35 9.27 10.80
C VAL A 25 12.39 10.14 9.56
N THR A 26 12.16 9.57 8.39
CA THR A 26 12.15 10.30 7.13
C THR A 26 10.75 10.27 6.54
N HIS A 27 10.20 11.44 6.28
CA HIS A 27 8.93 11.62 5.60
C HIS A 27 9.20 11.99 4.15
N VAL A 28 8.68 11.20 3.23
CA VAL A 28 8.77 11.45 1.79
C VAL A 28 7.62 12.37 1.41
N VAL A 29 7.94 13.56 0.90
CA VAL A 29 6.95 14.59 0.57
C VAL A 29 7.01 14.86 -0.93
N LYS A 30 5.91 14.66 -1.62
CA LYS A 30 5.77 15.04 -3.02
C LYS A 30 5.17 16.45 -3.11
N MET A 31 5.85 17.38 -3.80
CA MET A 31 5.45 18.78 -3.90
C MET A 31 5.51 19.28 -5.34
N SER A 32 4.60 20.19 -5.68
CA SER A 32 4.65 20.91 -6.96
C SER A 32 5.75 21.97 -6.96
N TYR A 33 6.26 22.32 -8.15
CA TYR A 33 7.24 23.40 -8.31
C TYR A 33 6.77 24.72 -7.68
N ASN A 34 5.51 25.07 -7.89
CA ASN A 34 4.96 26.32 -7.36
C ASN A 34 4.97 26.38 -5.82
N ASP A 35 4.69 25.25 -5.15
CA ASP A 35 4.69 25.23 -3.69
C ASP A 35 6.11 25.29 -3.12
N ILE A 36 7.07 24.63 -3.78
CA ILE A 36 8.48 24.76 -3.42
C ILE A 36 8.94 26.21 -3.62
N ARG A 37 8.58 26.84 -4.75
CA ARG A 37 8.95 28.22 -5.02
C ARG A 37 8.37 29.21 -4.01
N LYS A 38 7.14 28.99 -3.56
CA LYS A 38 6.55 29.78 -2.46
C LYS A 38 7.36 29.68 -1.17
N LEU A 39 7.84 28.49 -0.84
CA LEU A 39 8.66 28.25 0.36
C LEU A 39 10.07 28.86 0.23
N GLN A 40 10.64 28.85 -0.99
CA GLN A 40 11.90 29.55 -1.28
C GLN A 40 11.75 31.07 -1.14
N VAL A 41 10.71 31.65 -1.72
CA VAL A 41 10.40 33.09 -1.60
C VAL A 41 10.12 33.49 -0.15
N ALA A 42 9.45 32.63 0.62
CA ALA A 42 9.20 32.84 2.04
C ALA A 42 10.47 32.68 2.90
N GLY A 43 11.61 32.27 2.33
CA GLY A 43 12.87 32.05 3.06
C GLY A 43 12.89 30.80 3.95
N VAL A 44 11.93 29.89 3.75
CA VAL A 44 11.89 28.60 4.47
C VAL A 44 12.87 27.61 3.83
N TYR A 45 12.91 27.60 2.50
CA TYR A 45 13.85 26.79 1.73
C TYR A 45 14.92 27.66 1.08
N LYS A 46 16.10 27.12 0.92
CA LYS A 46 17.19 27.74 0.19
C LYS A 46 16.81 27.88 -1.28
N ASP A 47 17.12 29.04 -1.87
CA ASP A 47 16.86 29.31 -3.30
C ASP A 47 17.92 28.58 -4.14
N VAL A 48 17.58 27.39 -4.61
CA VAL A 48 18.41 26.52 -5.46
C VAL A 48 17.53 25.97 -6.59
N GLU A 49 18.15 25.75 -7.74
CA GLU A 49 17.48 25.05 -8.84
C GLU A 49 17.40 23.56 -8.54
N LEU A 50 16.20 22.99 -8.62
CA LEU A 50 15.93 21.59 -8.39
C LEU A 50 15.68 20.90 -9.73
N SER A 51 16.15 19.68 -9.86
CA SER A 51 15.81 18.84 -10.99
C SER A 51 14.52 18.05 -10.69
N THR A 52 13.64 18.00 -11.68
CA THR A 52 12.44 17.17 -11.60
C THR A 52 12.82 15.69 -11.44
N THR A 53 12.05 14.97 -10.64
CA THR A 53 12.10 13.51 -10.66
C THR A 53 11.58 13.08 -12.03
N ASP A 54 12.42 12.41 -12.80
CA ASP A 54 11.95 11.79 -14.04
C ASP A 54 10.91 10.72 -13.62
N SER A 55 9.65 10.98 -13.93
CA SER A 55 8.51 10.11 -13.57
C SER A 55 8.53 8.76 -14.29
N GLY A 56 9.68 8.40 -14.88
CA GLY A 56 9.96 7.11 -15.47
C GLY A 56 10.57 6.06 -14.55
N GLU A 57 10.82 6.39 -13.28
CA GLU A 57 11.21 5.36 -12.31
C GLU A 57 9.98 4.56 -11.90
N ASP A 58 10.05 3.25 -12.13
CA ASP A 58 9.10 2.22 -11.75
C ASP A 58 8.40 2.55 -10.42
N GLU A 59 7.21 3.14 -10.49
CA GLU A 59 6.27 3.00 -9.36
C GLU A 59 6.11 1.50 -9.19
N GLY A 60 6.62 0.96 -8.09
CA GLY A 60 6.65 -0.48 -7.88
C GLY A 60 5.29 -1.09 -8.20
N SER A 61 5.26 -2.25 -8.81
CA SER A 61 4.06 -2.93 -9.33
C SER A 61 2.86 -2.97 -8.35
N ILE A 62 3.12 -2.83 -7.07
CA ILE A 62 2.11 -2.75 -6.00
C ILE A 62 1.41 -1.39 -6.02
N GLN A 63 2.15 -0.30 -6.24
CA GLN A 63 1.60 1.05 -6.31
C GLN A 63 0.75 1.24 -7.56
N GLU A 64 1.22 0.74 -8.70
CA GLU A 64 0.45 0.73 -9.96
C GLU A 64 -0.86 -0.04 -9.79
N THR A 65 -0.81 -1.23 -9.20
CA THR A 65 -2.01 -2.04 -8.93
C THR A 65 -2.96 -1.32 -7.97
N SER A 66 -2.45 -0.64 -6.95
CA SER A 66 -3.25 0.14 -6.01
C SER A 66 -3.91 1.33 -6.70
N ASN A 67 -3.17 2.06 -7.53
CA ASN A 67 -3.66 3.20 -8.29
C ASN A 67 -4.74 2.76 -9.29
N GLU A 68 -4.51 1.66 -10.02
CA GLU A 68 -5.46 1.09 -10.96
C GLU A 68 -6.78 0.69 -10.26
N LEU A 69 -6.70 0.01 -9.10
CA LEU A 69 -7.87 -0.36 -8.30
C LEU A 69 -8.66 0.86 -7.78
N GLN A 70 -7.98 1.98 -7.55
CA GLN A 70 -8.59 3.25 -7.15
C GLN A 70 -9.07 4.08 -8.34
N GLY A 71 -8.81 3.65 -9.58
CA GLY A 71 -9.13 4.39 -10.80
C GLY A 71 -8.25 5.62 -11.00
N LEU A 72 -7.10 5.67 -10.34
CA LEU A 72 -6.10 6.71 -10.48
C LEU A 72 -5.16 6.33 -11.62
N HIS A 73 -5.17 7.12 -12.69
CA HIS A 73 -4.19 6.98 -13.74
C HIS A 73 -3.02 7.94 -13.48
N PRO A 74 -1.76 7.49 -13.56
CA PRO A 74 -0.62 8.37 -13.41
C PRO A 74 -0.68 9.46 -14.48
N ASN A 75 -0.71 10.70 -14.03
CA ASN A 75 -0.70 11.86 -14.92
C ASN A 75 0.78 12.22 -15.16
N TYR A 76 1.34 11.77 -16.26
CA TYR A 76 2.77 11.95 -16.60
C TYR A 76 3.18 13.40 -16.86
N SER A 77 2.27 14.37 -16.70
CA SER A 77 2.51 15.77 -17.00
C SER A 77 2.77 16.67 -15.78
N ASP A 78 2.68 16.14 -14.57
CA ASP A 78 2.92 16.95 -13.38
C ASP A 78 4.39 16.86 -12.98
N ASP A 79 5.10 18.00 -13.08
CA ASP A 79 6.44 18.17 -12.50
C ASP A 79 6.37 18.04 -10.97
N VAL A 80 6.53 16.83 -10.50
CA VAL A 80 6.51 16.51 -9.06
C VAL A 80 7.94 16.39 -8.56
N TYR A 81 8.23 17.11 -7.49
CA TYR A 81 9.50 17.04 -6.78
C TYR A 81 9.36 16.20 -5.54
N THR A 82 10.26 15.25 -5.35
CA THR A 82 10.29 14.41 -4.16
C THR A 82 11.30 14.95 -3.16
N LEU A 83 10.80 15.40 -2.02
CA LEU A 83 11.59 15.92 -0.93
C LEU A 83 11.61 14.92 0.23
N LEU A 84 12.76 14.80 0.87
CA LEU A 84 12.96 13.99 2.06
C LEU A 84 13.04 14.90 3.29
N GLU A 85 12.05 14.84 4.16
CA GLU A 85 12.03 15.54 5.44
C GLU A 85 12.56 14.60 6.53
N VAL A 86 13.80 14.76 6.88
CA VAL A 86 14.55 13.85 7.76
C VAL A 86 14.58 14.41 9.18
N HIS A 87 13.93 13.72 10.11
CA HIS A 87 14.01 14.00 11.55
C HIS A 87 15.11 13.15 12.15
N VAL A 88 16.19 13.79 12.62
CA VAL A 88 17.41 13.11 13.07
C VAL A 88 18.14 13.94 14.11
N ASP A 89 18.88 13.27 14.99
CA ASP A 89 19.76 13.94 15.94
C ASP A 89 21.13 14.12 15.29
N LEU A 90 21.63 15.37 15.25
CA LEU A 90 22.86 15.75 14.59
C LEU A 90 23.73 16.59 15.52
N ASP A 91 25.04 16.44 15.35
CA ASP A 91 26.06 17.36 15.88
C ASP A 91 26.56 18.23 14.72
N LEU A 92 26.12 19.49 14.70
CA LEU A 92 26.41 20.41 13.62
C LEU A 92 27.52 21.35 14.06
N GLU A 93 28.59 21.45 13.28
CA GLU A 93 29.72 22.37 13.52
C GLU A 93 29.23 23.81 13.70
N GLY A 94 29.61 24.42 14.83
CA GLY A 94 29.19 25.77 15.22
C GLY A 94 27.80 25.87 15.91
N PHE A 95 27.09 24.75 16.09
CA PHE A 95 25.83 24.67 16.81
C PHE A 95 25.83 23.53 17.83
N GLU A 96 27.00 23.12 18.27
CA GLU A 96 27.22 22.04 19.21
C GLU A 96 26.67 22.37 20.59
N ASP A 97 26.11 21.37 21.29
CA ASP A 97 25.72 21.54 22.68
C ASP A 97 26.96 21.43 23.57
N PRO A 98 27.16 22.34 24.56
CA PRO A 98 28.31 22.32 25.47
C PRO A 98 28.47 20.98 26.23
N ASN A 99 27.43 20.21 26.37
CA ASN A 99 27.43 18.92 27.06
C ASN A 99 27.70 17.72 26.12
N GLY A 100 27.96 17.96 24.81
CA GLY A 100 28.24 16.91 23.84
C GLY A 100 26.98 16.09 23.45
N ILE A 101 25.81 16.70 23.59
CA ILE A 101 24.55 16.05 23.23
C ILE A 101 24.25 16.36 21.75
N MET A 102 23.95 15.33 20.95
CA MET A 102 23.41 15.52 19.61
C MET A 102 22.04 16.17 19.68
N LEU A 103 21.81 17.21 18.90
CA LEU A 103 20.57 17.98 18.93
C LEU A 103 19.62 17.52 17.84
N PRO A 104 18.31 17.46 18.11
CA PRO A 104 17.31 17.08 17.12
C PRO A 104 17.09 18.20 16.09
N TYR A 105 17.19 17.82 14.81
CA TYR A 105 16.94 18.68 13.66
C TYR A 105 15.95 18.04 12.70
N ILE A 106 15.32 18.87 11.89
CA ILE A 106 14.56 18.49 10.70
C ILE A 106 15.35 19.02 9.51
N VAL A 107 15.83 18.11 8.68
CA VAL A 107 16.59 18.43 7.46
C VAL A 107 15.75 18.09 6.26
N THR A 108 15.49 19.07 5.40
CA THR A 108 14.78 18.83 4.12
C THR A 108 15.82 18.74 3.01
N ILE A 109 15.76 17.63 2.27
CA ILE A 109 16.72 17.30 1.21
C ILE A 109 15.91 17.02 -0.06
N ASP A 110 16.38 17.51 -1.20
CA ASP A 110 15.85 17.08 -2.49
C ASP A 110 16.42 15.69 -2.84
N GLN A 111 15.54 14.74 -3.14
CA GLN A 111 15.94 13.35 -3.42
C GLN A 111 16.85 13.23 -4.64
N ASN A 112 16.61 14.05 -5.68
CA ASN A 112 17.34 13.94 -6.95
C ASN A 112 18.72 14.59 -6.90
N SER A 113 18.77 15.84 -6.44
CA SER A 113 20.03 16.59 -6.40
C SER A 113 20.84 16.36 -5.12
N ASN A 114 20.25 15.69 -4.11
CA ASN A 114 20.81 15.54 -2.76
C ASN A 114 21.15 16.89 -2.10
N GLN A 115 20.54 17.98 -2.55
CA GLN A 115 20.77 19.30 -1.98
C GLN A 115 19.94 19.51 -0.72
N VAL A 116 20.57 20.09 0.30
CA VAL A 116 19.88 20.47 1.53
C VAL A 116 19.16 21.79 1.29
N LEU A 117 17.83 21.77 1.43
CA LEU A 117 16.96 22.92 1.26
C LEU A 117 16.75 23.70 2.55
N SER A 118 16.61 22.99 3.67
CA SER A 118 16.46 23.63 4.98
C SER A 118 16.97 22.75 6.10
N VAL A 119 17.38 23.40 7.18
CA VAL A 119 17.72 22.77 8.47
C VAL A 119 17.02 23.55 9.56
N VAL A 120 16.10 22.88 10.26
CA VAL A 120 15.27 23.48 11.31
C VAL A 120 15.48 22.76 12.63
N ARG A 121 15.60 23.51 13.73
CA ARG A 121 15.70 22.95 15.08
C ARG A 121 14.39 22.26 15.47
N ASN A 122 14.49 21.04 15.97
CA ASN A 122 13.33 20.22 16.38
C ASN A 122 13.22 20.07 17.91
N PHE A 123 13.65 21.05 18.67
CA PHE A 123 13.57 21.06 20.14
C PHE A 123 13.11 22.41 20.65
N ARG A 124 12.75 22.47 21.93
CA ARG A 124 12.45 23.72 22.62
C ARG A 124 13.69 24.21 23.34
N GLU A 125 14.02 25.47 23.19
CA GLU A 125 15.20 26.09 23.84
C GLU A 125 15.14 26.04 25.37
N GLN A 126 13.92 26.04 25.93
CA GLN A 126 13.69 25.96 27.37
C GLN A 126 13.80 24.54 27.94
N ASP A 127 13.85 23.52 27.11
CA ASP A 127 14.00 22.13 27.56
C ASP A 127 15.48 21.81 27.78
N PRO A 128 15.91 21.56 29.05
CA PRO A 128 17.32 21.24 29.32
C PRO A 128 17.78 19.95 28.67
N LEU A 129 16.88 19.00 28.39
CA LEU A 129 17.19 17.73 27.72
C LEU A 129 17.09 17.82 26.21
N ARG A 130 16.74 18.96 25.65
CA ARG A 130 16.62 19.18 24.20
C ARG A 130 15.84 18.08 23.49
N ARG A 131 14.75 17.56 24.10
CA ARG A 131 13.96 16.46 23.56
C ARG A 131 13.32 16.82 22.23
N LYS A 132 13.35 15.87 21.28
CA LYS A 132 12.75 16.06 19.98
C LYS A 132 11.24 16.24 20.08
N ARG A 133 10.70 17.19 19.31
CA ARG A 133 9.27 17.42 19.20
C ARG A 133 8.65 16.35 18.31
N GLN A 134 7.51 15.83 18.78
CA GLN A 134 6.76 14.80 18.04
C GLN A 134 5.82 15.49 17.05
N TYR A 135 5.96 15.16 15.77
CA TYR A 135 5.06 15.63 14.71
C TYR A 135 4.18 14.51 14.16
N PHE A 136 4.59 13.27 14.32
CA PHE A 136 3.88 12.11 13.81
C PHE A 136 3.22 11.34 14.93
N VAL A 137 1.98 10.87 14.70
CA VAL A 137 1.26 9.96 15.57
C VAL A 137 1.13 8.63 14.84
N HIS A 138 1.72 7.59 15.42
CA HIS A 138 1.68 6.25 14.85
C HIS A 138 0.39 5.53 15.25
N PHE A 139 -0.47 5.27 14.28
CA PHE A 139 -1.69 4.50 14.48
C PHE A 139 -1.50 3.08 13.94
N LYS A 140 -1.66 2.07 14.83
CA LYS A 140 -1.63 0.63 14.49
C LYS A 140 -3.02 0.07 14.68
N PHE A 141 -3.57 -0.61 13.66
CA PHE A 141 -4.88 -1.27 13.80
C PHE A 141 -4.82 -2.41 14.83
N LEU A 142 -3.86 -3.32 14.67
CA LEU A 142 -3.48 -4.28 15.69
C LEU A 142 -1.98 -4.15 15.92
N PRO A 143 -1.52 -3.90 17.16
CA PRO A 143 -0.08 -3.80 17.43
C PRO A 143 0.62 -5.13 17.17
N GLY A 144 1.71 -5.09 16.40
CA GLY A 144 2.64 -6.19 16.21
C GLY A 144 3.88 -6.06 17.11
N PHE A 145 4.84 -6.96 16.98
CA PHE A 145 6.10 -6.93 17.73
C PHE A 145 7.10 -5.90 17.18
N GLY A 146 6.91 -5.40 15.95
CA GLY A 146 7.78 -4.43 15.30
C GLY A 146 7.12 -3.07 15.12
N PHE A 147 7.76 -2.25 14.27
CA PHE A 147 7.25 -0.92 13.94
C PHE A 147 5.87 -0.99 13.28
N TYR A 148 5.68 -1.89 12.32
CA TYR A 148 4.39 -2.05 11.63
C TYR A 148 3.43 -2.92 12.43
N GLY A 149 2.15 -2.57 12.40
CA GLY A 149 1.07 -3.37 12.96
C GLY A 149 0.46 -4.32 11.93
N PHE A 150 -0.47 -5.16 12.39
CA PHE A 150 -1.27 -6.00 11.52
C PHE A 150 -2.49 -5.23 11.01
N GLY A 151 -2.72 -5.26 9.72
CA GLY A 151 -3.91 -4.70 9.09
C GLY A 151 -5.09 -5.69 9.10
N ILE A 152 -6.26 -5.19 8.72
CA ILE A 152 -7.50 -5.98 8.65
C ILE A 152 -7.37 -7.17 7.69
N LEU A 153 -6.57 -7.05 6.64
CA LEU A 153 -6.33 -8.12 5.68
C LEU A 153 -5.64 -9.33 6.32
N HIS A 154 -4.73 -9.12 7.26
CA HIS A 154 -4.08 -10.21 8.01
C HIS A 154 -5.09 -11.01 8.84
N THR A 155 -6.13 -10.34 9.34
CA THR A 155 -7.14 -10.96 10.20
C THR A 155 -8.23 -11.67 9.40
N ILE A 156 -8.74 -11.03 8.35
CA ILE A 156 -9.93 -11.50 7.62
C ILE A 156 -9.55 -12.18 6.29
N GLY A 157 -8.33 -11.97 5.77
CA GLY A 157 -7.94 -12.46 4.45
C GLY A 157 -8.08 -13.97 4.26
N GLY A 158 -7.75 -14.76 5.28
CA GLY A 158 -7.94 -16.21 5.27
C GLY A 158 -9.41 -16.62 5.16
N LEU A 159 -10.28 -15.98 5.93
CA LEU A 159 -11.73 -16.23 5.91
C LEU A 159 -12.35 -15.80 4.56
N SER A 160 -11.97 -14.64 4.05
CA SER A 160 -12.43 -14.15 2.75
C SER A 160 -12.04 -15.10 1.61
N ARG A 161 -10.80 -15.60 1.63
CA ARG A 161 -10.33 -16.58 0.64
C ARG A 161 -11.10 -17.90 0.74
N ALA A 162 -11.36 -18.39 1.95
CA ALA A 162 -12.14 -19.59 2.17
C ALA A 162 -13.60 -19.41 1.69
N ALA A 163 -14.23 -18.29 2.04
CA ALA A 163 -15.59 -17.98 1.59
C ALA A 163 -15.68 -17.90 0.05
N THR A 164 -14.73 -17.25 -0.60
CA THR A 164 -14.67 -17.19 -2.08
C THR A 164 -14.52 -18.58 -2.70
N SER A 165 -13.68 -19.43 -2.10
CA SER A 165 -13.49 -20.81 -2.59
C SER A 165 -14.78 -21.64 -2.47
N ILE A 166 -15.47 -21.56 -1.33
CA ILE A 166 -16.75 -22.26 -1.11
C ILE A 166 -17.81 -21.76 -2.09
N LEU A 167 -17.87 -20.46 -2.33
CA LEU A 167 -18.84 -19.86 -3.26
C LEU A 167 -18.58 -20.33 -4.70
N ARG A 168 -17.33 -20.42 -5.13
CA ARG A 168 -16.97 -21.00 -6.43
C ARG A 168 -17.38 -22.47 -6.53
N GLN A 169 -17.08 -23.28 -5.52
CA GLN A 169 -17.47 -24.69 -5.48
C GLN A 169 -18.99 -24.87 -5.53
N LEU A 170 -19.75 -23.98 -4.87
CA LEU A 170 -21.22 -24.01 -4.90
C LEU A 170 -21.75 -23.70 -6.31
N ILE A 171 -21.17 -22.71 -6.98
CA ILE A 171 -21.54 -22.35 -8.37
C ILE A 171 -21.20 -23.51 -9.31
N ASP A 172 -20.02 -24.11 -9.18
CA ASP A 172 -19.60 -25.24 -10.00
C ASP A 172 -20.49 -26.45 -9.78
N ALA A 173 -20.85 -26.77 -8.53
CA ALA A 173 -21.76 -27.84 -8.20
C ALA A 173 -23.16 -27.58 -8.77
N GLY A 174 -23.65 -26.34 -8.68
CA GLY A 174 -24.94 -25.94 -9.30
C GLY A 174 -24.92 -26.08 -10.81
N THR A 175 -23.83 -25.70 -11.46
CA THR A 175 -23.66 -25.83 -12.91
C THR A 175 -23.66 -27.30 -13.34
N LEU A 176 -22.92 -28.17 -12.63
CA LEU A 176 -22.87 -29.59 -12.89
C LEU A 176 -24.23 -30.28 -12.64
N SER A 177 -24.96 -29.81 -11.61
CA SER A 177 -26.32 -30.32 -11.34
C SER A 177 -27.31 -29.94 -12.40
N ASN A 178 -27.21 -28.74 -12.98
CA ASN A 178 -28.12 -28.24 -14.02
C ASN A 178 -27.78 -28.77 -15.42
N LEU A 179 -26.53 -29.20 -15.64
CA LEU A 179 -26.04 -29.77 -16.91
C LEU A 179 -25.44 -31.15 -16.64
N PRO A 180 -26.25 -32.15 -16.29
CA PRO A 180 -25.73 -33.47 -16.00
C PRO A 180 -25.09 -34.07 -17.27
N ALA A 181 -23.80 -34.36 -17.21
CA ALA A 181 -23.08 -35.09 -18.23
C ALA A 181 -23.13 -36.59 -17.90
N GLY A 182 -23.45 -37.41 -18.87
CA GLY A 182 -23.55 -38.86 -18.70
C GLY A 182 -23.05 -39.63 -19.94
N PHE A 183 -22.87 -40.92 -19.78
CA PHE A 183 -22.52 -41.80 -20.89
C PHE A 183 -23.80 -42.38 -21.50
N LYS A 184 -23.98 -42.22 -22.82
CA LYS A 184 -25.07 -42.84 -23.59
C LYS A 184 -24.57 -44.17 -24.19
N ALA A 185 -25.24 -45.26 -23.89
CA ALA A 185 -24.92 -46.56 -24.50
C ALA A 185 -25.22 -46.52 -26.01
N ARG A 186 -24.25 -47.00 -26.80
CA ARG A 186 -24.40 -47.03 -28.26
C ARG A 186 -25.50 -48.05 -28.66
N GLY A 187 -26.55 -47.57 -29.32
CA GLY A 187 -27.67 -48.43 -29.75
C GLY A 187 -28.96 -48.32 -28.96
N VAL A 188 -28.98 -47.50 -27.93
CA VAL A 188 -30.22 -47.18 -27.19
C VAL A 188 -30.92 -46.03 -27.90
N ARG A 189 -32.15 -46.25 -28.37
CA ARG A 189 -33.01 -45.18 -28.88
C ARG A 189 -33.74 -44.52 -27.72
N ILE A 190 -33.56 -43.25 -27.60
CA ILE A 190 -34.32 -42.40 -26.68
C ILE A 190 -35.51 -41.85 -27.47
N ARG A 191 -36.71 -41.97 -26.92
CA ARG A 191 -37.90 -41.34 -27.49
C ARG A 191 -37.74 -39.82 -27.35
N ASN A 192 -37.91 -39.09 -28.45
CA ASN A 192 -37.74 -37.63 -28.53
C ASN A 192 -36.31 -37.14 -28.24
N ASP A 193 -35.30 -37.74 -28.89
CA ASP A 193 -33.90 -37.37 -28.76
C ASP A 193 -33.60 -35.93 -29.27
N ASP A 194 -34.53 -35.33 -30.02
CA ASP A 194 -34.40 -34.00 -30.61
C ASP A 194 -34.82 -32.83 -29.66
N GLU A 195 -35.44 -33.16 -28.53
CA GLU A 195 -35.86 -32.14 -27.55
C GLU A 195 -34.94 -32.12 -26.34
N PRO A 196 -34.48 -30.92 -25.89
CA PRO A 196 -33.70 -30.81 -24.67
C PRO A 196 -34.51 -31.25 -23.44
N LEU A 197 -33.87 -31.97 -22.51
CA LEU A 197 -34.45 -32.37 -21.24
C LEU A 197 -34.66 -31.14 -20.34
N ASN A 198 -35.88 -31.00 -19.79
CA ASN A 198 -36.15 -29.99 -18.79
C ASN A 198 -35.64 -30.43 -17.40
N PRO A 199 -35.29 -29.49 -16.52
CA PRO A 199 -34.89 -29.82 -15.16
C PRO A 199 -35.97 -30.63 -14.43
N GLY A 200 -35.64 -31.85 -13.98
CA GLY A 200 -36.56 -32.75 -13.29
C GLY A 200 -37.40 -33.67 -14.19
N GLU A 201 -37.18 -33.65 -15.52
CA GLU A 201 -37.87 -34.53 -16.46
C GLU A 201 -37.17 -35.90 -16.51
N PHE A 202 -37.98 -36.99 -16.45
CA PHE A 202 -37.53 -38.35 -16.67
C PHE A 202 -38.08 -38.83 -18.00
N ARG A 203 -37.23 -39.40 -18.88
CA ARG A 203 -37.62 -39.98 -20.14
C ARG A 203 -37.47 -41.50 -20.15
N ASP A 204 -38.47 -42.17 -20.66
CA ASP A 204 -38.42 -43.59 -20.83
C ASP A 204 -37.42 -44.00 -21.94
N ILE A 205 -36.59 -44.99 -21.64
CA ILE A 205 -35.59 -45.53 -22.55
C ILE A 205 -35.94 -46.96 -22.88
N ASP A 206 -36.19 -47.23 -24.16
CA ASP A 206 -36.38 -48.61 -24.65
C ASP A 206 -34.99 -49.30 -24.71
N VAL A 207 -34.71 -50.16 -23.74
CA VAL A 207 -33.49 -50.97 -23.72
C VAL A 207 -33.81 -52.34 -24.34
N PRO A 208 -33.24 -52.70 -25.50
CA PRO A 208 -33.42 -54.04 -26.03
C PRO A 208 -32.70 -55.06 -25.14
N GLY A 209 -33.49 -55.80 -24.36
CA GLY A 209 -33.21 -57.07 -23.75
C GLY A 209 -31.82 -57.33 -23.14
N GLY A 210 -31.33 -56.42 -22.29
CA GLY A 210 -30.07 -56.63 -21.60
C GLY A 210 -30.19 -56.06 -20.17
N ASP A 211 -30.00 -56.92 -19.17
CA ASP A 211 -29.98 -56.60 -17.75
C ASP A 211 -29.10 -55.39 -17.43
N LEU A 212 -29.75 -54.30 -17.10
CA LEU A 212 -29.10 -53.23 -16.31
C LEU A 212 -28.95 -53.74 -14.88
N LYS A 213 -27.84 -54.32 -14.54
CA LYS A 213 -27.41 -54.53 -13.15
C LYS A 213 -26.72 -53.30 -12.59
#